data_235b0ca1fa7278110303d6c197a11c02
#
_entry.id   235b0ca1fa7278110303d6c197a11c02
#
_cell.length_a   1.000
_cell.length_b   1.000
_cell.length_c   1.000
_cell.angle_alpha   90.00
_cell.angle_beta   90.00
_cell.angle_gamma   90.00
#
_symmetry.space_group_name_H-M   'P 1'
#
loop_
_entity.id
_entity.type
_entity.pdbx_description
1 polymer ?
#
loop_
_entity_poly.entity_id
_entity_poly.type
_entity_poly.pdbx_seq_one_letter_code
_entity_poly.pdbx_strand_id
1 'polypeptide(L)'
;MVAVTFLLPSTIGFALFYLIPFGMGLVYSVLDHTVGGSFVGLSNYQELLSSGSFRKAVSNTFWFTAVNVPVMLMLSLGIALMLNRNLYLRRFLRMAYVLPLVVPVASVVMVWQVLFDWNGSLNAWMHAAGLEQVDWMKSAWARVVVSVFYLWKHIGYNIILFLAGLQSIPRDYYETADLEGAGKWYQCYGITLVYLTPTMVFVVLMSIMNTFKIFRETYLIAGDYPHDSIYTLQHYMNNMFLAMDVQKLSAAATLMVIGIYIIVAMLLRLEKRYTHFME
;
A
#
# COMPACT_ATOMS: atom_id res chain seq x y z
N MET A 1 -4.32 16.48 -35.38
CA MET A 1 -3.92 17.77 -34.81
C MET A 1 -4.71 18.13 -33.54
N VAL A 2 -6.04 18.15 -33.55
CA VAL A 2 -6.86 18.55 -32.36
C VAL A 2 -6.53 17.77 -31.10
N ALA A 3 -6.41 16.42 -31.15
CA ALA A 3 -6.08 15.60 -29.98
C ALA A 3 -4.73 15.96 -29.34
N VAL A 4 -3.72 16.24 -30.15
CA VAL A 4 -2.38 16.64 -29.66
C VAL A 4 -2.45 17.97 -28.91
N THR A 5 -3.18 18.96 -29.42
CA THR A 5 -3.33 20.28 -28.80
C THR A 5 -3.99 20.17 -27.41
N PHE A 6 -5.00 19.29 -27.24
CA PHE A 6 -5.65 19.06 -25.95
C PHE A 6 -4.77 18.30 -24.95
N LEU A 7 -3.92 17.38 -25.40
CA LEU A 7 -3.03 16.62 -24.52
C LEU A 7 -1.74 17.38 -24.17
N LEU A 8 -1.32 18.34 -24.98
CA LEU A 8 -0.05 19.06 -24.84
C LEU A 8 0.13 19.70 -23.44
N PRO A 9 -0.82 20.45 -22.86
CA PRO A 9 -0.64 21.08 -21.56
C PRO A 9 -0.39 20.05 -20.43
N SER A 10 -1.16 18.95 -20.41
CA SER A 10 -1.00 17.90 -19.41
C SER A 10 0.29 17.11 -19.61
N THR A 11 0.68 16.83 -20.85
CA THR A 11 1.93 16.13 -21.18
C THR A 11 3.14 16.97 -20.81
N ILE A 12 3.13 18.28 -21.12
CA ILE A 12 4.21 19.20 -20.72
C ILE A 12 4.31 19.27 -19.19
N GLY A 13 3.19 19.45 -18.49
CA GLY A 13 3.17 19.47 -17.02
C GLY A 13 3.72 18.16 -16.43
N PHE A 14 3.30 17.02 -16.95
CA PHE A 14 3.82 15.72 -16.52
C PHE A 14 5.32 15.58 -16.80
N ALA A 15 5.79 15.99 -17.98
CA ALA A 15 7.20 15.94 -18.31
C ALA A 15 8.04 16.84 -17.39
N LEU A 16 7.63 18.07 -17.16
CA LEU A 16 8.36 19.05 -16.34
C LEU A 16 8.42 18.66 -14.86
N PHE A 17 7.32 18.16 -14.29
CA PHE A 17 7.24 17.92 -12.85
C PHE A 17 7.50 16.48 -12.43
N TYR A 18 7.48 15.51 -13.36
CA TYR A 18 7.68 14.11 -13.07
C TYR A 18 8.82 13.47 -13.87
N LEU A 19 8.78 13.56 -15.22
CA LEU A 19 9.78 12.85 -16.04
C LEU A 19 11.18 13.47 -15.93
N ILE A 20 11.29 14.79 -15.98
CA ILE A 20 12.59 15.48 -15.88
C ILE A 20 13.21 15.29 -14.50
N PRO A 21 12.53 15.54 -13.36
CA PRO A 21 13.10 15.26 -12.04
C PRO A 21 13.46 13.79 -11.83
N PHE A 22 12.65 12.87 -12.33
CA PHE A 22 12.97 11.44 -12.28
C PHE A 22 14.22 11.11 -13.09
N GLY A 23 14.34 11.63 -14.32
CA GLY A 23 15.54 11.48 -15.15
C GLY A 23 16.80 12.07 -14.49
N MET A 24 16.68 13.25 -13.87
CA MET A 24 17.76 13.84 -13.08
C MET A 24 18.17 12.95 -11.90
N GLY A 25 17.20 12.37 -11.19
CA GLY A 25 17.47 11.40 -10.12
C GLY A 25 18.25 10.19 -10.63
N LEU A 26 17.91 9.63 -11.79
CA LEU A 26 18.69 8.54 -12.41
C LEU A 26 20.13 8.96 -12.69
N VAL A 27 20.36 10.17 -13.18
CA VAL A 27 21.70 10.70 -13.42
C VAL A 27 22.47 10.87 -12.09
N TYR A 28 21.84 11.50 -11.09
CA TYR A 28 22.50 11.71 -9.79
C TYR A 28 22.83 10.39 -9.06
N SER A 29 22.10 9.33 -9.31
CA SER A 29 22.38 8.02 -8.71
C SER A 29 23.71 7.40 -9.12
N VAL A 30 24.31 7.87 -10.22
CA VAL A 30 25.59 7.39 -10.76
C VAL A 30 26.72 8.46 -10.75
N LEU A 31 26.44 9.61 -10.13
CA LEU A 31 27.42 10.69 -9.93
C LEU A 31 27.85 10.78 -8.46
N ASP A 32 29.05 11.32 -8.19
CA ASP A 32 29.55 11.59 -6.84
C ASP A 32 28.97 12.89 -6.25
N HIS A 33 28.64 13.88 -7.08
CA HIS A 33 28.07 15.18 -6.67
C HIS A 33 26.97 15.63 -7.62
N THR A 34 26.11 16.52 -7.15
CA THR A 34 24.97 17.05 -7.94
C THR A 34 25.40 18.11 -8.96
N VAL A 35 26.45 18.87 -8.67
CA VAL A 35 26.96 19.93 -9.55
C VAL A 35 28.43 19.66 -9.84
N GLY A 36 28.76 19.50 -11.12
CA GLY A 36 30.12 19.20 -11.55
C GLY A 36 30.65 17.83 -11.15
N GLY A 37 29.75 16.90 -10.79
CA GLY A 37 30.10 15.57 -10.33
C GLY A 37 30.71 14.68 -11.42
N SER A 38 31.58 13.77 -11.01
CA SER A 38 32.19 12.75 -11.84
C SER A 38 31.33 11.49 -11.87
N PHE A 39 31.37 10.77 -12.98
CA PHE A 39 30.67 9.49 -13.10
C PHE A 39 31.39 8.41 -12.27
N VAL A 40 30.67 7.88 -11.26
CA VAL A 40 31.17 6.84 -10.33
C VAL A 40 30.56 5.46 -10.57
N GLY A 41 29.78 5.31 -11.62
CA GLY A 41 29.12 4.05 -11.96
C GLY A 41 28.18 3.57 -10.87
N LEU A 42 28.40 2.38 -10.33
CA LEU A 42 27.53 1.75 -9.32
C LEU A 42 28.04 1.94 -7.88
N SER A 43 28.99 2.83 -7.62
CA SER A 43 29.55 3.03 -6.27
C SER A 43 28.47 3.40 -5.24
N ASN A 44 27.61 4.36 -5.57
CA ASN A 44 26.48 4.77 -4.71
C ASN A 44 25.56 3.60 -4.34
N TYR A 45 25.32 2.69 -5.29
CA TYR A 45 24.51 1.49 -5.05
C TYR A 45 25.24 0.47 -4.16
N GLN A 46 26.55 0.31 -4.30
CA GLN A 46 27.33 -0.59 -3.44
C GLN A 46 27.34 -0.08 -2.01
N GLU A 47 27.59 1.22 -1.79
CA GLU A 47 27.50 1.84 -0.48
C GLU A 47 26.09 1.68 0.13
N LEU A 48 25.05 1.94 -0.67
CA LEU A 48 23.66 1.81 -0.25
C LEU A 48 23.34 0.39 0.20
N LEU A 49 23.70 -0.61 -0.61
CA LEU A 49 23.46 -2.03 -0.30
C LEU A 49 24.30 -2.54 0.89
N SER A 50 25.42 -1.92 1.19
CA SER A 50 26.25 -2.22 2.37
C SER A 50 25.67 -1.57 3.65
N SER A 51 24.87 -0.51 3.51
CA SER A 51 24.27 0.23 4.64
C SER A 51 23.30 -0.63 5.44
N GLY A 52 23.55 -0.75 6.75
CA GLY A 52 22.65 -1.47 7.67
C GLY A 52 21.28 -0.82 7.76
N SER A 53 21.20 0.52 7.75
CA SER A 53 19.95 1.28 7.79
C SER A 53 19.11 1.06 6.53
N PHE A 54 19.74 1.04 5.36
CA PHE A 54 19.05 0.76 4.11
C PHE A 54 18.48 -0.67 4.07
N ARG A 55 19.29 -1.67 4.42
CA ARG A 55 18.86 -3.08 4.46
C ARG A 55 17.68 -3.28 5.43
N LYS A 56 17.75 -2.65 6.62
CA LYS A 56 16.65 -2.63 7.60
C LYS A 56 15.37 -2.02 6.98
N ALA A 57 15.49 -0.86 6.34
CA ALA A 57 14.40 -0.15 5.70
C ALA A 57 13.74 -0.99 4.59
N VAL A 58 14.53 -1.63 3.74
CA VAL A 58 14.03 -2.54 2.68
C VAL A 58 13.32 -3.75 3.29
N SER A 59 13.93 -4.40 4.28
CA SER A 59 13.34 -5.56 4.98
C SER A 59 12.00 -5.22 5.61
N ASN A 60 11.92 -4.09 6.32
CA ASN A 60 10.67 -3.63 6.94
C ASN A 60 9.58 -3.32 5.90
N THR A 61 9.94 -2.66 4.80
CA THR A 61 8.99 -2.35 3.71
C THR A 61 8.48 -3.64 3.07
N PHE A 62 9.37 -4.59 2.80
CA PHE A 62 8.98 -5.89 2.26
C PHE A 62 8.06 -6.66 3.22
N TRP A 63 8.44 -6.75 4.50
CA TRP A 63 7.63 -7.41 5.52
C TRP A 63 6.25 -6.75 5.63
N PHE A 64 6.21 -5.42 5.70
CA PHE A 64 4.96 -4.67 5.80
C PHE A 64 4.03 -4.95 4.62
N THR A 65 4.58 -4.95 3.41
CA THR A 65 3.83 -5.27 2.19
C THR A 65 3.38 -6.73 2.17
N ALA A 66 4.28 -7.67 2.46
CA ALA A 66 4.02 -9.11 2.40
C ALA A 66 2.95 -9.57 3.41
N VAL A 67 2.83 -8.89 4.56
CA VAL A 67 1.82 -9.22 5.57
C VAL A 67 0.52 -8.45 5.32
N ASN A 68 0.61 -7.14 5.10
CA ASN A 68 -0.59 -6.32 5.06
C ASN A 68 -1.40 -6.47 3.75
N VAL A 69 -0.76 -6.75 2.61
CA VAL A 69 -1.48 -6.91 1.34
C VAL A 69 -2.38 -8.15 1.34
N PRO A 70 -1.93 -9.36 1.71
CA PRO A 70 -2.81 -10.52 1.83
C PRO A 70 -3.91 -10.35 2.87
N VAL A 71 -3.60 -9.77 4.03
CA VAL A 71 -4.60 -9.50 5.08
C VAL A 71 -5.66 -8.53 4.57
N MET A 72 -5.24 -7.44 3.89
CA MET A 72 -6.13 -6.48 3.27
C MET A 72 -7.05 -7.13 2.24
N LEU A 73 -6.49 -7.99 1.38
CA LEU A 73 -7.24 -8.70 0.34
C LEU A 73 -8.33 -9.60 0.96
N MET A 74 -7.94 -10.43 1.95
CA MET A 74 -8.84 -11.36 2.61
C MET A 74 -9.97 -10.62 3.36
N LEU A 75 -9.63 -9.59 4.15
CA LEU A 75 -10.61 -8.84 4.92
C LEU A 75 -11.57 -8.07 4.01
N SER A 76 -11.04 -7.36 3.00
CA SER A 76 -11.89 -6.56 2.10
C SER A 76 -12.79 -7.43 1.23
N LEU A 77 -12.31 -8.57 0.73
CA LEU A 77 -13.13 -9.53 -0.01
C LEU A 77 -14.19 -10.16 0.89
N GLY A 78 -13.83 -10.60 2.10
CA GLY A 78 -14.78 -11.17 3.06
C GLY A 78 -15.92 -10.19 3.39
N ILE A 79 -15.58 -8.94 3.70
CA ILE A 79 -16.59 -7.89 3.97
C ILE A 79 -17.41 -7.58 2.70
N ALA A 80 -16.79 -7.53 1.52
CA ALA A 80 -17.51 -7.30 0.27
C ALA A 80 -18.53 -8.41 -0.03
N LEU A 81 -18.15 -9.68 0.17
CA LEU A 81 -19.07 -10.82 0.04
C LEU A 81 -20.24 -10.73 1.01
N MET A 82 -20.01 -10.31 2.24
CA MET A 82 -21.08 -10.06 3.21
C MET A 82 -21.99 -8.91 2.77
N LEU A 83 -21.42 -7.77 2.36
CA LEU A 83 -22.15 -6.59 1.92
C LEU A 83 -22.84 -6.76 0.55
N ASN A 84 -22.48 -7.78 -0.22
CA ASN A 84 -23.14 -8.09 -1.48
C ASN A 84 -24.52 -8.74 -1.27
N ARG A 85 -24.78 -9.29 -0.08
CA ARG A 85 -26.09 -9.80 0.30
C ARG A 85 -27.06 -8.65 0.60
N ASN A 86 -28.36 -8.94 0.63
CA ASN A 86 -29.40 -7.96 0.98
C ASN A 86 -29.37 -7.70 2.50
N LEU A 87 -28.58 -6.70 2.92
CA LEU A 87 -28.48 -6.26 4.29
C LEU A 87 -29.26 -4.95 4.48
N TYR A 88 -30.02 -4.85 5.58
CA TYR A 88 -30.84 -3.67 5.91
C TYR A 88 -30.00 -2.39 6.01
N LEU A 89 -28.77 -2.45 6.58
CA LEU A 89 -27.87 -1.31 6.78
C LEU A 89 -26.78 -1.18 5.70
N ARG A 90 -26.92 -1.84 4.56
CA ARG A 90 -25.88 -1.90 3.49
C ARG A 90 -25.35 -0.52 3.08
N ARG A 91 -26.26 0.47 2.91
CA ARG A 91 -25.87 1.83 2.49
C ARG A 91 -25.04 2.54 3.58
N PHE A 92 -25.45 2.42 4.84
CA PHE A 92 -24.73 2.98 5.97
C PHE A 92 -23.36 2.34 6.16
N LEU A 93 -23.26 1.01 6.12
CA LEU A 93 -21.99 0.29 6.25
C LEU A 93 -21.00 0.67 5.14
N ARG A 94 -21.44 0.81 3.90
CA ARG A 94 -20.59 1.28 2.81
C ARG A 94 -20.03 2.67 3.08
N MET A 95 -20.81 3.61 3.56
CA MET A 95 -20.34 4.95 3.93
C MET A 95 -19.35 4.89 5.10
N ALA A 96 -19.64 4.10 6.12
CA ALA A 96 -18.78 3.96 7.30
C ALA A 96 -17.38 3.41 6.95
N TYR A 97 -17.28 2.44 6.04
CA TYR A 97 -15.99 1.91 5.60
C TYR A 97 -15.19 2.88 4.73
N VAL A 98 -15.83 3.80 4.01
CA VAL A 98 -15.13 4.78 3.16
C VAL A 98 -14.70 6.01 3.94
N LEU A 99 -15.38 6.32 5.04
CA LEU A 99 -15.10 7.51 5.85
C LEU A 99 -13.63 7.69 6.23
N PRO A 100 -12.88 6.64 6.67
CA PRO A 100 -11.48 6.77 7.02
C PRO A 100 -10.57 7.29 5.90
N LEU A 101 -10.93 7.02 4.66
CA LEU A 101 -10.15 7.47 3.50
C LEU A 101 -10.28 8.98 3.26
N VAL A 102 -11.44 9.55 3.58
CA VAL A 102 -11.77 10.97 3.33
C VAL A 102 -11.26 11.88 4.45
N VAL A 103 -11.12 11.34 5.67
CA VAL A 103 -10.67 12.13 6.82
C VAL A 103 -9.20 12.54 6.65
N PRO A 104 -8.84 13.81 6.92
CA PRO A 104 -7.46 14.28 6.86
C PRO A 104 -6.54 13.45 7.78
N VAL A 105 -5.38 13.03 7.26
CA VAL A 105 -4.44 12.15 7.96
C VAL A 105 -4.01 12.71 9.32
N ALA A 106 -3.73 14.01 9.39
CA ALA A 106 -3.28 14.66 10.64
C ALA A 106 -4.31 14.51 11.77
N SER A 107 -5.61 14.68 11.48
CA SER A 107 -6.67 14.52 12.48
C SER A 107 -6.78 13.08 12.98
N VAL A 108 -6.64 12.12 12.07
CA VAL A 108 -6.67 10.70 12.43
C VAL A 108 -5.45 10.34 13.28
N VAL A 109 -4.27 10.80 12.90
CA VAL A 109 -3.02 10.55 13.65
C VAL A 109 -3.13 11.05 15.09
N MET A 110 -3.71 12.23 15.32
CA MET A 110 -3.93 12.73 16.70
C MET A 110 -4.77 11.75 17.54
N VAL A 111 -5.83 11.20 16.97
CA VAL A 111 -6.66 10.20 17.66
C VAL A 111 -5.84 8.94 17.98
N TRP A 112 -5.04 8.47 17.02
CA TRP A 112 -4.20 7.29 17.21
C TRP A 112 -3.10 7.54 18.25
N GLN A 113 -2.49 8.72 18.28
CA GLN A 113 -1.53 9.08 19.32
C GLN A 113 -2.18 9.03 20.70
N VAL A 114 -3.38 9.61 20.89
CA VAL A 114 -4.10 9.54 22.17
C VAL A 114 -4.46 8.10 22.57
N LEU A 115 -4.80 7.24 21.61
CA LEU A 115 -5.15 5.83 21.89
C LEU A 115 -3.92 5.00 22.31
N PHE A 116 -2.79 5.17 21.62
CA PHE A 116 -1.59 4.33 21.73
C PHE A 116 -0.44 5.00 22.51
N ASP A 117 -0.68 6.18 23.13
CA ASP A 117 0.26 6.79 24.05
C ASP A 117 0.48 5.92 25.30
N TRP A 118 1.62 6.10 25.99
CA TRP A 118 1.88 5.38 27.24
C TRP A 118 0.77 5.61 28.28
N ASN A 119 0.30 6.85 28.43
CA ASN A 119 -0.82 7.22 29.29
C ASN A 119 -2.17 7.22 28.54
N GLY A 120 -2.20 6.60 27.37
CA GLY A 120 -3.37 6.60 26.49
C GLY A 120 -4.49 5.67 26.95
N SER A 121 -5.63 5.78 26.26
CA SER A 121 -6.86 5.07 26.63
C SER A 121 -6.67 3.54 26.59
N LEU A 122 -5.88 3.01 25.67
CA LEU A 122 -5.67 1.56 25.55
C LEU A 122 -4.90 1.01 26.76
N ASN A 123 -3.83 1.67 27.18
CA ASN A 123 -3.08 1.31 28.38
C ASN A 123 -3.90 1.50 29.67
N ALA A 124 -4.77 2.51 29.72
CA ALA A 124 -5.69 2.68 30.84
C ALA A 124 -6.67 1.50 30.97
N TRP A 125 -7.20 1.00 29.86
CA TRP A 125 -8.06 -0.20 29.86
C TRP A 125 -7.29 -1.48 30.21
N MET A 126 -6.05 -1.64 29.72
CA MET A 126 -5.19 -2.77 30.09
C MET A 126 -4.91 -2.78 31.57
N HIS A 127 -4.55 -1.64 32.15
CA HIS A 127 -4.30 -1.49 33.58
C HIS A 127 -5.56 -1.82 34.41
N ALA A 128 -6.73 -1.32 34.00
CA ALA A 128 -8.00 -1.65 34.64
C ALA A 128 -8.33 -3.15 34.59
N ALA A 129 -7.86 -3.86 33.54
CA ALA A 129 -7.98 -5.30 33.39
C ALA A 129 -6.88 -6.11 34.11
N GLY A 130 -5.97 -5.46 34.84
CA GLY A 130 -4.85 -6.10 35.53
C GLY A 130 -3.71 -6.53 34.61
N LEU A 131 -3.64 -6.00 33.38
CA LEU A 131 -2.58 -6.26 32.42
C LEU A 131 -1.48 -5.19 32.51
N GLU A 132 -0.25 -5.58 32.14
CA GLU A 132 0.88 -4.65 32.07
C GLU A 132 0.70 -3.64 30.92
N GLN A 133 1.17 -2.41 31.16
CA GLN A 133 1.20 -1.37 30.12
C GLN A 133 2.24 -1.69 29.05
N VAL A 134 1.93 -1.34 27.81
CA VAL A 134 2.78 -1.57 26.65
C VAL A 134 3.20 -0.24 26.03
N ASP A 135 4.48 -0.08 25.75
CA ASP A 135 4.94 1.03 24.93
C ASP A 135 4.68 0.70 23.44
N TRP A 136 3.49 1.07 22.98
CA TRP A 136 2.97 0.71 21.67
C TRP A 136 3.83 1.21 20.52
N MET A 137 4.40 2.41 20.64
CA MET A 137 5.11 3.05 19.52
C MET A 137 6.64 2.91 19.60
N LYS A 138 7.20 2.68 20.81
CA LYS A 138 8.64 2.53 21.02
C LYS A 138 9.07 1.07 21.21
N SER A 139 8.22 0.12 20.84
CA SER A 139 8.49 -1.31 20.90
C SER A 139 8.17 -1.99 19.56
N ALA A 140 8.37 -3.31 19.49
CA ALA A 140 7.99 -4.11 18.31
C ALA A 140 6.48 -4.05 18.00
N TRP A 141 5.64 -3.68 18.96
CA TRP A 141 4.21 -3.47 18.77
C TRP A 141 3.87 -2.30 17.83
N ALA A 142 4.79 -1.35 17.65
CA ALA A 142 4.63 -0.28 16.67
C ALA A 142 4.28 -0.81 15.27
N ARG A 143 4.82 -1.98 14.90
CA ARG A 143 4.49 -2.67 13.64
C ARG A 143 3.03 -3.06 13.54
N VAL A 144 2.45 -3.55 14.64
CA VAL A 144 1.02 -3.92 14.70
C VAL A 144 0.15 -2.67 14.64
N VAL A 145 0.50 -1.62 15.39
CA VAL A 145 -0.24 -0.35 15.40
C VAL A 145 -0.31 0.25 13.99
N VAL A 146 0.83 0.33 13.30
CA VAL A 146 0.89 0.87 11.93
C VAL A 146 0.14 -0.04 10.94
N SER A 147 0.18 -1.36 11.12
CA SER A 147 -0.59 -2.30 10.29
C SER A 147 -2.10 -2.13 10.46
N VAL A 148 -2.57 -2.02 11.71
CA VAL A 148 -4.00 -1.79 12.00
C VAL A 148 -4.46 -0.43 11.44
N PHE A 149 -3.62 0.60 11.57
CA PHE A 149 -3.88 1.91 10.96
C PHE A 149 -4.04 1.80 9.43
N TYR A 150 -3.10 1.14 8.78
CA TYR A 150 -3.11 0.94 7.34
C TYR A 150 -4.36 0.20 6.88
N LEU A 151 -4.69 -0.92 7.53
CA LEU A 151 -5.87 -1.73 7.22
C LEU A 151 -7.15 -0.90 7.39
N TRP A 152 -7.33 -0.26 8.55
CA TRP A 152 -8.49 0.57 8.84
C TRP A 152 -8.70 1.69 7.81
N LYS A 153 -7.62 2.34 7.40
CA LYS A 153 -7.68 3.47 6.46
C LYS A 153 -8.05 3.04 5.05
N HIS A 154 -7.48 1.93 4.57
CA HIS A 154 -7.57 1.56 3.15
C HIS A 154 -8.61 0.49 2.83
N ILE A 155 -9.13 -0.23 3.84
CA ILE A 155 -10.05 -1.36 3.63
C ILE A 155 -11.31 -0.96 2.87
N GLY A 156 -11.87 0.22 3.16
CA GLY A 156 -13.13 0.67 2.56
C GLY A 156 -13.03 0.86 1.05
N TYR A 157 -11.92 1.37 0.55
CA TYR A 157 -11.68 1.50 -0.89
C TYR A 157 -11.67 0.13 -1.57
N ASN A 158 -10.97 -0.83 -0.99
CA ASN A 158 -10.88 -2.19 -1.55
C ASN A 158 -12.23 -2.92 -1.48
N ILE A 159 -13.03 -2.71 -0.42
CA ILE A 159 -14.41 -3.24 -0.33
C ILE A 159 -15.26 -2.73 -1.50
N ILE A 160 -15.17 -1.44 -1.85
CA ILE A 160 -15.94 -0.88 -2.97
C ILE A 160 -15.51 -1.49 -4.30
N LEU A 161 -14.21 -1.66 -4.53
CA LEU A 161 -13.70 -2.31 -5.74
C LEU A 161 -14.22 -3.75 -5.86
N PHE A 162 -14.16 -4.52 -4.78
CA PHE A 162 -14.73 -5.88 -4.78
C PHE A 162 -16.24 -5.90 -4.97
N LEU A 163 -16.97 -4.96 -4.37
CA LEU A 163 -18.42 -4.85 -4.58
C LEU A 163 -18.77 -4.54 -6.03
N ALA A 164 -17.99 -3.68 -6.70
CA ALA A 164 -18.16 -3.40 -8.12
C ALA A 164 -17.90 -4.66 -8.96
N GLY A 165 -16.80 -5.36 -8.69
CA GLY A 165 -16.50 -6.63 -9.35
C GLY A 165 -17.56 -7.71 -9.10
N LEU A 166 -18.04 -7.87 -7.87
CA LEU A 166 -19.11 -8.83 -7.55
C LEU A 166 -20.42 -8.53 -8.28
N GLN A 167 -20.74 -7.25 -8.47
CA GLN A 167 -21.97 -6.83 -9.16
C GLN A 167 -21.88 -6.93 -10.68
N SER A 168 -20.69 -7.06 -11.24
CA SER A 168 -20.51 -7.28 -12.68
C SER A 168 -20.69 -8.74 -13.11
N ILE A 169 -20.70 -9.69 -12.15
CA ILE A 169 -20.92 -11.11 -12.45
C ILE A 169 -22.39 -11.35 -12.83
N PRO A 170 -22.70 -11.87 -14.04
CA PRO A 170 -24.06 -12.19 -14.44
C PRO A 170 -24.70 -13.22 -13.51
N ARG A 171 -25.98 -13.01 -13.16
CA ARG A 171 -26.71 -13.92 -12.28
C ARG A 171 -26.96 -15.30 -12.87
N ASP A 172 -27.05 -15.37 -14.19
CA ASP A 172 -27.30 -16.60 -14.94
C ASP A 172 -26.28 -17.70 -14.60
N TYR A 173 -25.03 -17.35 -14.34
CA TYR A 173 -24.02 -18.33 -13.92
C TYR A 173 -24.36 -18.99 -12.58
N TYR A 174 -24.90 -18.24 -11.65
CA TYR A 174 -25.31 -18.78 -10.35
C TYR A 174 -26.60 -19.59 -10.45
N GLU A 175 -27.55 -19.14 -11.29
CA GLU A 175 -28.82 -19.84 -11.53
C GLU A 175 -28.58 -21.18 -12.22
N THR A 176 -27.71 -21.22 -13.25
CA THR A 176 -27.32 -22.47 -13.91
C THR A 176 -26.64 -23.42 -12.92
N ALA A 177 -25.69 -22.90 -12.11
CA ALA A 177 -25.00 -23.71 -11.11
C ALA A 177 -25.96 -24.26 -10.04
N ASP A 178 -26.97 -23.49 -9.63
CA ASP A 178 -28.02 -23.97 -8.71
C ASP A 178 -28.86 -25.08 -9.33
N LEU A 179 -29.20 -24.99 -10.63
CA LEU A 179 -29.93 -26.03 -11.36
C LEU A 179 -29.11 -27.34 -11.52
N GLU A 180 -27.80 -27.22 -11.64
CA GLU A 180 -26.87 -28.36 -11.67
C GLU A 180 -26.55 -28.93 -10.29
N GLY A 181 -27.11 -28.37 -9.22
CA GLY A 181 -26.92 -28.82 -7.84
C GLY A 181 -25.57 -28.41 -7.23
N ALA A 182 -24.88 -27.42 -7.79
CA ALA A 182 -23.62 -26.92 -7.29
C ALA A 182 -23.77 -26.20 -5.95
N GLY A 183 -23.06 -26.67 -4.92
CA GLY A 183 -23.10 -26.07 -3.58
C GLY A 183 -22.48 -24.66 -3.56
N LYS A 184 -22.83 -23.85 -2.55
CA LYS A 184 -22.36 -22.43 -2.41
C LYS A 184 -20.84 -22.28 -2.36
N TRP A 185 -20.14 -23.26 -1.83
CA TRP A 185 -18.66 -23.30 -1.87
C TRP A 185 -18.12 -23.43 -3.29
N TYR A 186 -18.70 -24.34 -4.08
CA TYR A 186 -18.33 -24.49 -5.49
C TYR A 186 -18.59 -23.20 -6.27
N GLN A 187 -19.76 -22.57 -6.09
CA GLN A 187 -20.08 -21.29 -6.70
C GLN A 187 -19.08 -20.18 -6.30
N CYS A 188 -18.64 -20.18 -5.03
CA CYS A 188 -17.63 -19.22 -4.58
C CYS A 188 -16.30 -19.41 -5.30
N TYR A 189 -15.76 -20.63 -5.33
CA TYR A 189 -14.44 -20.90 -5.94
C TYR A 189 -14.49 -20.99 -7.46
N GLY A 190 -15.52 -21.60 -8.01
CA GLY A 190 -15.63 -21.87 -9.46
C GLY A 190 -16.20 -20.71 -10.26
N ILE A 191 -17.00 -19.84 -9.65
CA ILE A 191 -17.62 -18.70 -10.32
C ILE A 191 -17.09 -17.39 -9.73
N THR A 192 -17.36 -17.13 -8.44
CA THR A 192 -17.14 -15.81 -7.87
C THR A 192 -15.64 -15.42 -7.91
N LEU A 193 -14.73 -16.25 -7.41
CA LEU A 193 -13.30 -15.92 -7.39
C LEU A 193 -12.69 -15.89 -8.79
N VAL A 194 -13.16 -16.74 -9.70
CA VAL A 194 -12.69 -16.78 -11.09
C VAL A 194 -13.03 -15.44 -11.77
N TYR A 195 -14.29 -15.00 -11.72
CA TYR A 195 -14.70 -13.72 -12.32
C TYR A 195 -14.12 -12.49 -11.59
N LEU A 196 -13.79 -12.62 -10.32
CA LEU A 196 -13.12 -11.55 -9.56
C LEU A 196 -11.61 -11.46 -9.80
N THR A 197 -10.99 -12.41 -10.49
CA THR A 197 -9.53 -12.43 -10.70
C THR A 197 -8.97 -11.08 -11.18
N PRO A 198 -9.52 -10.40 -12.21
CA PRO A 198 -9.03 -9.09 -12.64
C PRO A 198 -9.15 -8.03 -11.53
N THR A 199 -10.27 -8.02 -10.80
CA THR A 199 -10.48 -7.11 -9.67
C THR A 199 -9.51 -7.42 -8.53
N MET A 200 -9.23 -8.69 -8.23
CA MET A 200 -8.25 -9.09 -7.20
C MET A 200 -6.85 -8.60 -7.56
N VAL A 201 -6.41 -8.77 -8.80
CA VAL A 201 -5.10 -8.28 -9.26
C VAL A 201 -5.04 -6.76 -9.11
N PHE A 202 -6.07 -6.04 -9.53
CA PHE A 202 -6.13 -4.59 -9.38
C PHE A 202 -6.07 -4.15 -7.91
N VAL A 203 -6.83 -4.80 -7.02
CA VAL A 203 -6.81 -4.54 -5.56
C VAL A 203 -5.44 -4.82 -4.97
N VAL A 204 -4.77 -5.91 -5.37
CA VAL A 204 -3.40 -6.24 -4.93
C VAL A 204 -2.42 -5.16 -5.38
N LEU A 205 -2.46 -4.73 -6.66
CA LEU A 205 -1.63 -3.66 -7.18
C LEU A 205 -1.81 -2.36 -6.39
N MET A 206 -3.06 -1.93 -6.19
CA MET A 206 -3.37 -0.71 -5.43
C MET A 206 -2.94 -0.83 -3.96
N SER A 207 -3.12 -1.99 -3.35
CA SER A 207 -2.69 -2.24 -1.97
C SER A 207 -1.17 -2.18 -1.83
N ILE A 208 -0.41 -2.78 -2.76
CA ILE A 208 1.07 -2.69 -2.79
C ILE A 208 1.49 -1.21 -2.92
N MET A 209 0.94 -0.48 -3.86
CA MET A 209 1.26 0.94 -4.03
C MET A 209 0.96 1.76 -2.76
N ASN A 210 -0.11 1.44 -2.04
CA ASN A 210 -0.47 2.12 -0.81
C ASN A 210 0.46 1.73 0.36
N THR A 211 1.01 0.49 0.42
CA THR A 211 2.00 0.14 1.44
C THR A 211 3.28 0.96 1.32
N PHE A 212 3.70 1.28 0.11
CA PHE A 212 4.85 2.19 -0.09
C PHE A 212 4.55 3.64 0.32
N LYS A 213 3.30 4.06 0.35
CA LYS A 213 2.88 5.42 0.70
C LYS A 213 2.58 5.63 2.18
N ILE A 214 2.70 4.60 3.03
CA ILE A 214 2.39 4.67 4.47
C ILE A 214 3.33 5.60 5.26
N PHE A 215 4.41 6.05 4.65
CA PHE A 215 5.40 6.94 5.27
C PHE A 215 4.78 8.15 5.95
N ARG A 216 3.87 8.86 5.28
CA ARG A 216 3.27 10.08 5.82
C ARG A 216 2.56 9.85 7.16
N GLU A 217 1.84 8.76 7.26
CA GLU A 217 1.14 8.36 8.48
C GLU A 217 2.13 7.98 9.58
N THR A 218 3.09 7.15 9.26
CA THR A 218 4.11 6.67 10.20
C THR A 218 5.00 7.81 10.68
N TYR A 219 5.35 8.73 9.79
CA TYR A 219 6.13 9.92 10.10
C TYR A 219 5.39 10.86 11.07
N LEU A 220 4.10 11.10 10.82
CA LEU A 220 3.28 11.94 11.70
C LEU A 220 3.06 11.31 13.09
N ILE A 221 3.03 9.97 13.17
CA ILE A 221 2.84 9.25 14.43
C ILE A 221 4.16 9.17 15.22
N ALA A 222 5.28 8.87 14.56
CA ALA A 222 6.52 8.42 15.20
C ALA A 222 7.76 9.28 14.87
N GLY A 223 7.63 10.33 14.03
CA GLY A 223 8.72 11.26 13.68
C GLY A 223 9.74 10.71 12.68
N ASP A 224 10.89 11.41 12.58
CA ASP A 224 11.96 11.13 11.63
C ASP A 224 12.69 9.81 11.89
N TYR A 225 12.81 9.42 13.16
CA TYR A 225 13.52 8.22 13.62
C TYR A 225 12.56 7.35 14.45
N PRO A 226 11.61 6.68 13.79
CA PRO A 226 10.67 5.78 14.47
C PRO A 226 11.40 4.54 15.01
N HIS A 227 10.70 3.74 15.81
CA HIS A 227 11.21 2.44 16.24
C HIS A 227 11.67 1.60 15.05
N ASP A 228 12.75 0.86 15.22
CA ASP A 228 13.41 0.05 14.19
C ASP A 228 12.44 -0.83 13.36
N SER A 229 11.37 -1.32 13.98
CA SER A 229 10.40 -2.22 13.35
C SER A 229 9.51 -1.55 12.29
N ILE A 230 9.39 -0.23 12.30
CA ILE A 230 8.56 0.56 11.39
C ILE A 230 9.36 1.57 10.54
N TYR A 231 10.70 1.49 10.62
CA TYR A 231 11.59 2.28 9.79
C TYR A 231 11.59 1.72 8.36
N THR A 232 10.81 2.37 7.47
CA THR A 232 10.60 1.92 6.08
C THR A 232 11.56 2.58 5.09
N LEU A 233 11.55 2.12 3.84
CA LEU A 233 12.36 2.67 2.76
C LEU A 233 12.12 4.18 2.53
N GLN A 234 10.88 4.63 2.67
CA GLN A 234 10.57 6.06 2.56
C GLN A 234 11.11 6.88 3.74
N HIS A 235 11.19 6.31 4.98
CA HIS A 235 11.89 6.96 6.08
C HIS A 235 13.38 7.12 5.77
N TYR A 236 14.01 6.06 5.26
CA TYR A 236 15.41 6.13 4.83
C TYR A 236 15.61 7.24 3.80
N MET A 237 14.78 7.29 2.76
CA MET A 237 14.85 8.31 1.72
C MET A 237 14.63 9.72 2.27
N ASN A 238 13.68 9.91 3.19
CA ASN A 238 13.45 11.19 3.87
C ASN A 238 14.69 11.62 4.68
N ASN A 239 15.33 10.70 5.38
CA ASN A 239 16.54 11.01 6.15
C ASN A 239 17.72 11.38 5.23
N MET A 240 17.86 10.73 4.08
CA MET A 240 18.85 11.12 3.07
C MET A 240 18.55 12.50 2.47
N PHE A 241 17.27 12.81 2.26
CA PHE A 241 16.85 14.14 1.81
C PHE A 241 17.21 15.23 2.84
N LEU A 242 16.91 15.00 4.12
CA LEU A 242 17.24 15.92 5.22
C LEU A 242 18.76 16.08 5.41
N ALA A 243 19.52 15.02 5.16
CA ALA A 243 20.98 15.03 5.19
C ALA A 243 21.61 15.65 3.92
N MET A 244 20.79 16.06 2.93
CA MET A 244 21.24 16.56 1.63
C MET A 244 22.12 15.55 0.84
N ASP A 245 22.03 14.24 1.16
CA ASP A 245 22.70 13.18 0.41
C ASP A 245 21.84 12.76 -0.80
N VAL A 246 21.89 13.60 -1.83
CA VAL A 246 21.07 13.45 -3.03
C VAL A 246 21.44 12.18 -3.80
N GLN A 247 22.68 11.73 -3.74
CA GLN A 247 23.18 10.55 -4.43
C GLN A 247 22.57 9.28 -3.87
N LYS A 248 22.63 9.10 -2.53
CA LYS A 248 22.02 7.95 -1.87
C LYS A 248 20.50 7.98 -1.95
N LEU A 249 19.88 9.18 -1.84
CA LEU A 249 18.45 9.36 -2.07
C LEU A 249 18.04 8.88 -3.47
N SER A 250 18.78 9.31 -4.50
CA SER A 250 18.51 8.98 -5.91
C SER A 250 18.73 7.50 -6.19
N ALA A 251 19.78 6.91 -5.64
CA ALA A 251 20.05 5.47 -5.77
C ALA A 251 18.95 4.64 -5.07
N ALA A 252 18.52 5.03 -3.86
CA ALA A 252 17.44 4.37 -3.15
C ALA A 252 16.10 4.47 -3.88
N ALA A 253 15.77 5.66 -4.42
CA ALA A 253 14.57 5.89 -5.21
C ALA A 253 14.57 5.03 -6.50
N THR A 254 15.70 4.93 -7.18
CA THR A 254 15.86 4.11 -8.38
C THR A 254 15.62 2.63 -8.06
N LEU A 255 16.24 2.10 -7.00
CA LEU A 255 16.02 0.70 -6.59
C LEU A 255 14.56 0.45 -6.19
N MET A 256 13.92 1.41 -5.52
CA MET A 256 12.50 1.30 -5.17
C MET A 256 11.62 1.21 -6.42
N VAL A 257 11.84 2.06 -7.41
CA VAL A 257 11.09 2.05 -8.69
C VAL A 257 11.30 0.74 -9.43
N ILE A 258 12.54 0.24 -9.51
CA ILE A 258 12.85 -1.05 -10.13
C ILE A 258 12.13 -2.18 -9.40
N GLY A 259 12.17 -2.20 -8.06
CA GLY A 259 11.48 -3.19 -7.24
C GLY A 259 9.96 -3.20 -7.47
N ILE A 260 9.32 -2.03 -7.45
CA ILE A 260 7.89 -1.89 -7.73
C ILE A 260 7.58 -2.37 -9.16
N TYR A 261 8.39 -1.96 -10.15
CA TYR A 261 8.20 -2.37 -11.55
C TYR A 261 8.25 -3.89 -11.71
N ILE A 262 9.22 -4.55 -11.08
CA ILE A 262 9.34 -6.02 -11.11
C ILE A 262 8.08 -6.67 -10.52
N ILE A 263 7.62 -6.22 -9.35
CA ILE A 263 6.42 -6.76 -8.69
C ILE A 263 5.19 -6.58 -9.59
N VAL A 264 4.99 -5.38 -10.13
CA VAL A 264 3.86 -5.07 -11.02
C VAL A 264 3.92 -5.92 -12.29
N ALA A 265 5.09 -6.03 -12.93
CA ALA A 265 5.27 -6.83 -14.14
C ALA A 265 4.99 -8.32 -13.89
N MET A 266 5.40 -8.85 -12.73
CA MET A 266 5.08 -10.22 -12.33
C MET A 266 3.58 -10.43 -12.14
N LEU A 267 2.89 -9.53 -11.45
CA LEU A 267 1.45 -9.62 -11.20
C LEU A 267 0.65 -9.55 -12.52
N LEU A 268 0.99 -8.63 -13.43
CA LEU A 268 0.33 -8.51 -14.73
C LEU A 268 0.59 -9.74 -15.63
N ARG A 269 1.77 -10.37 -15.51
CA ARG A 269 2.03 -11.64 -16.24
C ARG A 269 1.18 -12.78 -15.68
N LEU A 270 1.03 -12.85 -14.36
CA LEU A 270 0.15 -13.84 -13.72
C LEU A 270 -1.30 -13.64 -14.14
N GLU A 271 -1.81 -12.39 -14.11
CA GLU A 271 -3.16 -12.07 -14.57
C GLU A 271 -3.42 -12.58 -15.99
N LYS A 272 -2.56 -12.22 -16.95
CA LYS A 272 -2.71 -12.64 -18.34
C LYS A 272 -2.77 -14.16 -18.49
N ARG A 273 -2.00 -14.90 -17.69
CA ARG A 273 -2.01 -16.36 -17.72
C ARG A 273 -3.34 -16.94 -17.23
N TYR A 274 -3.97 -16.32 -16.22
CA TYR A 274 -5.26 -16.79 -15.69
C TYR A 274 -6.45 -16.34 -16.54
N THR A 275 -6.41 -15.13 -17.10
CA THR A 275 -7.50 -14.61 -17.96
C THR A 275 -7.62 -15.37 -19.28
N HIS A 276 -6.50 -15.84 -19.83
CA HIS A 276 -6.51 -16.64 -21.07
C HIS A 276 -7.16 -18.03 -20.93
N PHE A 277 -7.45 -18.49 -19.72
CA PHE A 277 -8.25 -19.70 -19.48
C PHE A 277 -9.76 -19.42 -19.41
N MET A 278 -10.18 -18.15 -19.49
CA MET A 278 -11.58 -17.73 -19.41
C MET A 278 -12.16 -17.31 -20.76
N GLU A 279 -11.33 -17.14 -21.79
CA GLU A 279 -11.70 -17.01 -23.21
C GLU A 279 -11.75 -18.37 -23.89
#